data_49289646314b6603d8f6ad59322dd352
#
_entry.id   49289646314b6603d8f6ad59322dd352
#
_cell.length_a   1.000
_cell.length_b   1.000
_cell.length_c   1.000
_cell.angle_alpha   90.00
_cell.angle_beta   90.00
_cell.angle_gamma   90.00
#
_symmetry.space_group_name_H-M   'P 1'
#
loop_
_entity.id
_entity.type
_entity.pdbx_description
1 polymer ?
#
loop_
_entity_poly.entity_id
_entity_poly.type
_entity_poly.pdbx_seq_one_letter_code
_entity_poly.pdbx_strand_id
1 'polypeptide(L)'
;MTELSYVIVFSLLGGVVSLLGGILLLTRHVPTELLTRFATPFAAGALLAAVFLDLLKEGTHTADAGSVLLAALIGIVVFFFAERFLHWFHHHHQHEGADPSKSLIVVGDTLHNALDGVAIAAAFLVSIPTGIVTTIAIAAHEIPQEIGDFGLLLAKGMSRSRVLLVNILSALATTVTAVVTYMLGSEDALALGALFGLSAGFLLYIALSDIIPEIHEHAPKKRLFDWQPVMLLLGVVVVGMAISFAHAYIEPADAHEHSHDTHLEEHSQE
;
A
#
# COMPACT_ATOMS: atom_id res chain seq x y z
N MET A 1 3.69 28.91 7.60
CA MET A 1 2.79 27.80 7.96
C MET A 1 3.38 27.12 9.18
N THR A 2 2.56 26.60 10.09
CA THR A 2 3.06 25.74 11.18
C THR A 2 3.48 24.39 10.58
N GLU A 3 4.39 23.67 11.20
CA GLU A 3 4.82 22.33 10.72
C GLU A 3 3.63 21.38 10.54
N LEU A 4 2.70 21.36 11.47
CA LEU A 4 1.44 20.60 11.34
C LEU A 4 0.65 20.98 10.07
N SER A 5 0.70 22.23 9.63
CA SER A 5 0.04 22.63 8.37
C SER A 5 0.66 21.95 7.15
N TYR A 6 1.99 21.74 7.17
CA TYR A 6 2.65 20.96 6.11
C TYR A 6 2.19 19.51 6.12
N VAL A 7 2.15 18.86 7.28
CA VAL A 7 1.66 17.47 7.39
C VAL A 7 0.25 17.34 6.81
N ILE A 8 -0.68 18.20 7.21
CA ILE A 8 -2.07 18.17 6.73
C ILE A 8 -2.13 18.38 5.20
N VAL A 9 -1.46 19.43 4.70
CA VAL A 9 -1.54 19.77 3.27
C VAL A 9 -0.90 18.68 2.41
N PHE A 10 0.28 18.19 2.78
CA PHE A 10 0.99 17.22 1.98
C PHE A 10 0.37 15.84 2.06
N SER A 11 -0.07 15.35 3.23
CA SER A 11 -0.79 14.07 3.32
C SER A 11 -2.12 14.09 2.55
N LEU A 12 -2.85 15.21 2.61
CA LEU A 12 -4.07 15.37 1.84
C LEU A 12 -3.80 15.43 0.33
N LEU A 13 -2.75 16.14 -0.10
CA LEU A 13 -2.36 16.19 -1.50
C LEU A 13 -1.91 14.80 -2.00
N GLY A 14 -1.14 14.06 -1.22
CA GLY A 14 -0.74 12.69 -1.53
C GLY A 14 -1.94 11.80 -1.79
N GLY A 15 -2.88 11.73 -0.85
CA GLY A 15 -4.10 10.94 -1.00
C GLY A 15 -5.05 11.39 -2.11
N VAL A 16 -5.18 12.70 -2.37
CA VAL A 16 -6.02 13.18 -3.49
C VAL A 16 -5.36 12.93 -4.85
N VAL A 17 -4.04 13.07 -4.94
CA VAL A 17 -3.31 12.85 -6.20
C VAL A 17 -3.33 11.36 -6.57
N SER A 18 -3.25 10.45 -5.60
CA SER A 18 -3.32 9.00 -5.85
C SER A 18 -4.65 8.61 -6.51
N LEU A 19 -5.76 9.20 -6.09
CA LEU A 19 -7.09 8.92 -6.67
C LEU A 19 -7.26 9.31 -8.14
N LEU A 20 -6.39 10.18 -8.71
CA LEU A 20 -6.55 10.65 -10.09
C LEU A 20 -6.55 9.50 -11.10
N GLY A 21 -5.72 8.49 -10.89
CA GLY A 21 -5.65 7.29 -11.73
C GLY A 21 -6.97 6.50 -11.73
N GLY A 22 -7.52 6.24 -10.55
CA GLY A 22 -8.79 5.55 -10.37
C GLY A 22 -9.99 6.35 -10.89
N ILE A 23 -10.01 7.67 -10.66
CA ILE A 23 -11.07 8.56 -11.18
C ILE A 23 -11.08 8.54 -12.72
N LEU A 24 -9.92 8.52 -13.37
CA LEU A 24 -9.84 8.41 -14.83
C LEU A 24 -10.51 7.13 -15.33
N LEU A 25 -10.33 6.03 -14.61
CA LEU A 25 -11.01 4.75 -14.93
C LEU A 25 -12.53 4.86 -14.81
N LEU A 26 -13.04 5.63 -13.85
CA LEU A 26 -14.49 5.84 -13.67
C LEU A 26 -15.13 6.70 -14.76
N THR A 27 -14.39 7.60 -15.40
CA THR A 27 -14.92 8.46 -16.47
C THR A 27 -15.23 7.70 -17.76
N ARG A 28 -14.64 6.51 -17.96
CA ARG A 28 -14.86 5.64 -19.11
C ARG A 28 -15.83 4.51 -18.75
N HIS A 29 -16.70 4.13 -19.71
CA HIS A 29 -17.53 2.93 -19.59
C HIS A 29 -16.67 1.71 -19.99
N VAL A 30 -15.80 1.25 -19.11
CA VAL A 30 -14.96 0.08 -19.35
C VAL A 30 -15.80 -1.18 -19.07
N PRO A 31 -15.89 -2.14 -20.02
CA PRO A 31 -16.56 -3.40 -19.79
C PRO A 31 -15.87 -4.22 -18.69
N THR A 32 -16.64 -4.91 -17.86
CA THR A 32 -16.14 -5.73 -16.75
C THR A 32 -15.11 -6.77 -17.22
N GLU A 33 -15.31 -7.37 -18.41
CA GLU A 33 -14.38 -8.34 -18.99
C GLU A 33 -12.99 -7.75 -19.25
N LEU A 34 -12.91 -6.46 -19.63
CA LEU A 34 -11.63 -5.77 -19.79
C LEU A 34 -10.98 -5.49 -18.44
N LEU A 35 -11.76 -5.14 -17.43
CA LEU A 35 -11.25 -4.92 -16.06
C LEU A 35 -10.66 -6.20 -15.50
N THR A 36 -11.42 -7.30 -15.50
CA THR A 36 -10.96 -8.61 -15.03
C THR A 36 -9.73 -9.10 -15.80
N ARG A 37 -9.65 -8.78 -17.11
CA ARG A 37 -8.54 -9.22 -17.95
C ARG A 37 -7.26 -8.40 -17.77
N PHE A 38 -7.36 -7.10 -17.49
CA PHE A 38 -6.21 -6.19 -17.48
C PHE A 38 -5.96 -5.54 -16.11
N ALA A 39 -7.00 -5.01 -15.45
CA ALA A 39 -6.84 -4.31 -14.19
C ALA A 39 -6.59 -5.27 -13.01
N THR A 40 -7.34 -6.38 -12.92
CA THR A 40 -7.16 -7.35 -11.84
C THR A 40 -5.75 -7.96 -11.79
N PRO A 41 -5.16 -8.46 -12.92
CA PRO A 41 -3.78 -8.93 -12.89
C PRO A 41 -2.76 -7.80 -12.62
N PHE A 42 -3.00 -6.59 -13.11
CA PHE A 42 -2.16 -5.44 -12.81
C PHE A 42 -2.17 -5.12 -11.31
N ALA A 43 -3.34 -5.11 -10.67
CA ALA A 43 -3.49 -4.91 -9.23
C ALA A 43 -2.73 -5.98 -8.42
N ALA A 44 -2.83 -7.26 -8.80
CA ALA A 44 -2.06 -8.32 -8.15
C ALA A 44 -0.55 -8.05 -8.20
N GLY A 45 -0.03 -7.63 -9.35
CA GLY A 45 1.38 -7.27 -9.52
C GLY A 45 1.77 -6.05 -8.69
N ALA A 46 0.92 -5.03 -8.66
CA ALA A 46 1.11 -3.81 -7.89
C ALA A 46 1.19 -4.10 -6.37
N LEU A 47 0.24 -4.87 -5.85
CA LEU A 47 0.22 -5.29 -4.45
C LEU A 47 1.45 -6.12 -4.06
N LEU A 48 1.87 -7.07 -4.91
CA LEU A 48 3.09 -7.84 -4.64
C LEU A 48 4.33 -6.94 -4.63
N ALA A 49 4.43 -5.98 -5.53
CA ALA A 49 5.54 -5.03 -5.54
C ALA A 49 5.54 -4.15 -4.27
N ALA A 50 4.40 -3.60 -3.87
CA ALA A 50 4.27 -2.82 -2.65
C ALA A 50 4.68 -3.62 -1.41
N VAL A 51 4.24 -4.89 -1.30
CA VAL A 51 4.60 -5.74 -0.17
C VAL A 51 6.11 -6.00 -0.09
N PHE A 52 6.73 -6.45 -1.19
CA PHE A 52 8.12 -6.93 -1.15
C PHE A 52 9.15 -5.83 -1.32
N LEU A 53 8.86 -4.80 -2.09
CA LEU A 53 9.83 -3.76 -2.44
C LEU A 53 9.69 -2.52 -1.56
N ASP A 54 8.58 -2.38 -0.84
CA ASP A 54 8.30 -1.27 0.07
C ASP A 54 8.05 -1.76 1.50
N LEU A 55 6.88 -2.26 1.84
CA LEU A 55 6.47 -2.55 3.23
C LEU A 55 7.43 -3.48 3.99
N LEU A 56 7.79 -4.63 3.43
CA LEU A 56 8.71 -5.56 4.09
C LEU A 56 10.13 -4.99 4.13
N LYS A 57 10.55 -4.29 3.09
CA LYS A 57 11.86 -3.65 3.06
C LYS A 57 11.93 -2.57 4.14
N GLU A 58 10.98 -1.63 4.16
CA GLU A 58 10.94 -0.55 5.14
C GLU A 58 10.77 -1.07 6.57
N GLY A 59 9.91 -2.07 6.75
CA GLY A 59 9.76 -2.75 8.04
C GLY A 59 11.09 -3.29 8.57
N THR A 60 11.91 -3.92 7.72
CA THR A 60 13.22 -4.46 8.13
C THR A 60 14.30 -3.39 8.34
N HIS A 61 14.11 -2.17 7.85
CA HIS A 61 14.94 -1.02 8.20
C HIS A 61 14.60 -0.44 9.58
N THR A 62 13.32 -0.56 9.99
CA THR A 62 12.82 0.03 11.25
C THR A 62 12.82 -0.96 12.42
N ALA A 63 12.89 -2.28 12.17
CA ALA A 63 12.87 -3.32 13.20
C ALA A 63 13.62 -4.58 12.76
N ASP A 64 13.84 -5.51 13.71
CA ASP A 64 14.39 -6.83 13.42
C ASP A 64 13.56 -7.60 12.39
N ALA A 65 14.23 -8.15 11.38
CA ALA A 65 13.59 -8.89 10.29
C ALA A 65 12.69 -10.04 10.77
N GLY A 66 13.06 -10.73 11.84
CA GLY A 66 12.26 -11.81 12.42
C GLY A 66 10.93 -11.30 12.96
N SER A 67 10.93 -10.16 13.64
CA SER A 67 9.70 -9.53 14.18
C SER A 67 8.80 -9.01 13.07
N VAL A 68 9.35 -8.43 12.01
CA VAL A 68 8.58 -7.95 10.83
C VAL A 68 7.93 -9.12 10.10
N LEU A 69 8.67 -10.20 9.85
CA LEU A 69 8.13 -11.40 9.20
C LEU A 69 7.10 -12.11 10.06
N LEU A 70 7.29 -12.13 11.39
CA LEU A 70 6.28 -12.64 12.32
C LEU A 70 5.01 -11.79 12.27
N ALA A 71 5.12 -10.46 12.24
CA ALA A 71 3.98 -9.57 12.10
C ALA A 71 3.25 -9.78 10.76
N ALA A 72 3.98 -10.00 9.66
CA ALA A 72 3.39 -10.36 8.37
C ALA A 72 2.63 -11.70 8.43
N LEU A 73 3.19 -12.71 9.05
CA LEU A 73 2.50 -13.98 9.28
C LEU A 73 1.23 -13.79 10.12
N ILE A 74 1.31 -12.99 11.19
CA ILE A 74 0.15 -12.65 12.01
C ILE A 74 -0.90 -11.92 11.16
N GLY A 75 -0.49 -10.99 10.31
CA GLY A 75 -1.37 -10.28 9.38
C GLY A 75 -2.14 -11.23 8.47
N ILE A 76 -1.47 -12.17 7.83
CA ILE A 76 -2.10 -13.21 6.98
C ILE A 76 -3.14 -14.00 7.80
N VAL A 77 -2.77 -14.45 8.99
CA VAL A 77 -3.65 -15.27 9.85
C VAL A 77 -4.85 -14.47 10.35
N VAL A 78 -4.63 -13.24 10.79
CA VAL A 78 -5.71 -12.33 11.24
C VAL A 78 -6.69 -12.06 10.11
N PHE A 79 -6.19 -11.80 8.91
CA PHE A 79 -7.04 -11.52 7.75
C PHE A 79 -7.84 -12.76 7.30
N PHE A 80 -7.23 -13.95 7.33
CA PHE A 80 -7.94 -15.21 7.13
C PHE A 80 -9.12 -15.37 8.10
N PHE A 81 -8.90 -15.12 9.40
CA PHE A 81 -9.97 -15.21 10.38
C PHE A 81 -11.01 -14.11 10.21
N ALA A 82 -10.59 -12.89 9.86
CA ALA A 82 -11.50 -11.78 9.58
C ALA A 82 -12.43 -12.10 8.40
N GLU A 83 -11.90 -12.64 7.31
CA GLU A 83 -12.69 -13.09 6.17
C GLU A 83 -13.69 -14.21 6.58
N ARG A 84 -13.19 -15.22 7.30
CA ARG A 84 -14.02 -16.30 7.78
C ARG A 84 -15.16 -15.81 8.67
N PHE A 85 -14.87 -14.85 9.55
CA PHE A 85 -15.85 -14.23 10.43
C PHE A 85 -16.88 -13.41 9.64
N LEU A 86 -16.43 -12.62 8.66
CA LEU A 86 -17.32 -11.85 7.79
C LEU A 86 -18.23 -12.76 6.97
N HIS A 87 -17.72 -13.84 6.41
CA HIS A 87 -18.53 -14.85 5.74
C HIS A 87 -19.60 -15.44 6.66
N TRP A 88 -19.21 -15.83 7.88
CA TRP A 88 -20.15 -16.38 8.88
C TRP A 88 -21.24 -15.37 9.27
N PHE A 89 -20.83 -14.11 9.50
CA PHE A 89 -21.75 -13.03 9.88
C PHE A 89 -22.77 -12.71 8.78
N HIS A 90 -22.34 -12.69 7.52
CA HIS A 90 -23.25 -12.43 6.38
C HIS A 90 -24.22 -13.58 6.13
N HIS A 91 -23.85 -14.82 6.38
CA HIS A 91 -24.79 -15.95 6.30
C HIS A 91 -25.91 -15.91 7.34
N HIS A 92 -25.68 -15.28 8.49
CA HIS A 92 -26.69 -15.15 9.54
C HIS A 92 -27.62 -13.93 9.39
N HIS A 93 -27.21 -12.93 8.65
CA HIS A 93 -28.00 -11.72 8.40
C HIS A 93 -28.32 -11.61 6.91
N GLN A 94 -29.27 -12.37 6.41
CA GLN A 94 -29.78 -12.41 5.02
C GLN A 94 -29.84 -11.03 4.32
N HIS A 95 -28.70 -10.44 4.00
CA HIS A 95 -28.58 -9.35 3.07
C HIS A 95 -28.04 -9.89 1.76
N GLU A 96 -28.95 -10.17 0.82
CA GLU A 96 -28.63 -10.54 -0.55
C GLU A 96 -27.67 -9.50 -1.15
N GLY A 97 -26.45 -9.91 -1.52
CA GLY A 97 -25.56 -9.16 -2.37
C GLY A 97 -24.28 -8.56 -1.77
N ALA A 98 -23.94 -8.80 -0.50
CA ALA A 98 -22.65 -8.41 0.04
C ALA A 98 -21.59 -9.48 -0.23
N ASP A 99 -20.65 -9.21 -1.13
CA ASP A 99 -19.47 -10.03 -1.37
C ASP A 99 -18.40 -9.66 -0.30
N PRO A 100 -18.03 -10.57 0.62
CA PRO A 100 -17.07 -10.29 1.69
C PRO A 100 -15.69 -9.84 1.17
N SER A 101 -15.30 -10.32 -0.02
CA SER A 101 -14.01 -9.96 -0.62
C SER A 101 -13.91 -8.47 -0.92
N LYS A 102 -15.00 -7.80 -1.30
CA LYS A 102 -15.02 -6.34 -1.51
C LYS A 102 -14.70 -5.56 -0.23
N SER A 103 -15.27 -6.01 0.90
CA SER A 103 -15.02 -5.37 2.20
C SER A 103 -13.59 -5.56 2.65
N LEU A 104 -13.01 -6.73 2.39
CA LEU A 104 -11.63 -7.04 2.75
C LEU A 104 -10.63 -6.21 1.93
N ILE A 105 -10.87 -6.05 0.64
CA ILE A 105 -10.06 -5.18 -0.23
C ILE A 105 -10.07 -3.74 0.34
N VAL A 106 -11.25 -3.18 0.62
CA VAL A 106 -11.37 -1.83 1.18
C VAL A 106 -10.70 -1.71 2.54
N VAL A 107 -10.82 -2.72 3.42
CA VAL A 107 -10.15 -2.71 4.73
C VAL A 107 -8.63 -2.79 4.57
N GLY A 108 -8.13 -3.68 3.70
CA GLY A 108 -6.70 -3.80 3.42
C GLY A 108 -6.10 -2.52 2.89
N ASP A 109 -6.75 -1.91 1.89
CA ASP A 109 -6.39 -0.63 1.32
C ASP A 109 -6.42 0.51 2.37
N THR A 110 -7.47 0.60 3.19
CA THR A 110 -7.56 1.60 4.27
C THR A 110 -6.43 1.46 5.29
N LEU A 111 -6.02 0.23 5.63
CA LEU A 111 -4.90 -0.01 6.55
C LEU A 111 -3.56 0.36 5.92
N HIS A 112 -3.38 0.08 4.61
CA HIS A 112 -2.19 0.49 3.87
C HIS A 112 -2.08 2.03 3.84
N ASN A 113 -3.12 2.72 3.42
CA ASN A 113 -3.22 4.17 3.45
C ASN A 113 -2.97 4.77 4.85
N ALA A 114 -3.47 4.11 5.91
CA ALA A 114 -3.19 4.53 7.27
C ALA A 114 -1.71 4.46 7.62
N LEU A 115 -0.99 3.45 7.15
CA LEU A 115 0.46 3.30 7.36
C LEU A 115 1.26 4.33 6.56
N ASP A 116 0.84 4.64 5.36
CA ASP A 116 1.43 5.72 4.56
C ASP A 116 1.34 7.06 5.29
N GLY A 117 0.21 7.31 5.95
CA GLY A 117 0.07 8.48 6.81
C GLY A 117 1.05 8.50 7.99
N VAL A 118 1.29 7.34 8.61
CA VAL A 118 2.31 7.20 9.66
C VAL A 118 3.70 7.50 9.10
N ALA A 119 4.06 6.95 7.94
CA ALA A 119 5.35 7.17 7.29
C ALA A 119 5.55 8.65 6.90
N ILE A 120 4.52 9.31 6.36
CA ILE A 120 4.56 10.76 6.05
C ILE A 120 4.83 11.57 7.33
N ALA A 121 4.11 11.28 8.41
CA ALA A 121 4.28 12.01 9.67
C ALA A 121 5.68 11.80 10.25
N ALA A 122 6.18 10.58 10.27
CA ALA A 122 7.53 10.23 10.70
C ALA A 122 8.58 11.05 9.93
N ALA A 123 8.46 11.10 8.60
CA ALA A 123 9.34 11.89 7.75
C ALA A 123 9.28 13.40 8.04
N PHE A 124 8.10 13.96 8.32
CA PHE A 124 7.94 15.36 8.71
C PHE A 124 8.51 15.66 10.12
N LEU A 125 8.52 14.67 11.02
CA LEU A 125 9.18 14.82 12.34
C LEU A 125 10.70 14.91 12.18
N VAL A 126 11.27 14.28 11.17
CA VAL A 126 12.71 14.42 10.84
C VAL A 126 12.98 15.79 10.24
N SER A 127 12.33 16.17 9.15
CA SER A 127 12.44 17.51 8.53
C SER A 127 11.31 17.74 7.51
N ILE A 128 10.99 19.04 7.26
CA ILE A 128 10.01 19.41 6.23
C ILE A 128 10.42 18.92 4.83
N PRO A 129 11.67 19.05 4.35
CA PRO A 129 12.08 18.49 3.06
C PRO A 129 11.87 16.98 2.98
N THR A 130 12.25 16.21 4.01
CA THR A 130 12.07 14.77 4.06
C THR A 130 10.58 14.40 3.96
N GLY A 131 9.71 15.07 4.72
CA GLY A 131 8.26 14.84 4.67
C GLY A 131 7.65 15.12 3.28
N ILE A 132 8.10 16.18 2.60
CA ILE A 132 7.65 16.50 1.23
C ILE A 132 8.07 15.39 0.26
N VAL A 133 9.33 14.96 0.31
CA VAL A 133 9.86 13.94 -0.58
C VAL A 133 9.17 12.61 -0.35
N THR A 134 8.98 12.21 0.92
CA THR A 134 8.23 10.99 1.28
C THR A 134 6.79 11.03 0.76
N THR A 135 6.10 12.17 0.89
CA THR A 135 4.74 12.31 0.35
C THR A 135 4.70 12.13 -1.18
N ILE A 136 5.67 12.70 -1.91
CA ILE A 136 5.77 12.52 -3.36
C ILE A 136 6.03 11.06 -3.71
N ALA A 137 6.86 10.40 -2.93
CA ALA A 137 7.18 9.00 -3.07
C ALA A 137 5.97 8.09 -2.92
N ILE A 138 5.21 8.30 -1.84
CA ILE A 138 3.97 7.58 -1.57
C ILE A 138 2.97 7.82 -2.70
N ALA A 139 2.72 9.07 -3.09
CA ALA A 139 1.83 9.37 -4.21
C ALA A 139 2.24 8.68 -5.51
N ALA A 140 3.53 8.52 -5.77
CA ALA A 140 4.03 7.89 -6.98
C ALA A 140 3.71 6.39 -7.08
N HIS A 141 3.72 5.64 -5.96
CA HIS A 141 3.35 4.22 -5.97
C HIS A 141 1.84 4.02 -5.77
N GLU A 142 1.18 4.91 -5.04
CA GLU A 142 -0.27 4.88 -4.82
C GLU A 142 -1.09 5.06 -6.11
N ILE A 143 -0.68 5.95 -7.04
CA ILE A 143 -1.42 6.16 -8.30
C ILE A 143 -1.62 4.86 -9.10
N PRO A 144 -0.59 4.03 -9.37
CA PRO A 144 -0.79 2.74 -10.01
C PRO A 144 -1.60 1.75 -9.18
N GLN A 145 -1.45 1.74 -7.86
CA GLN A 145 -2.19 0.87 -6.95
C GLN A 145 -3.68 1.20 -6.98
N GLU A 146 -4.06 2.46 -6.85
CA GLU A 146 -5.44 2.94 -6.95
C GLU A 146 -6.13 2.59 -8.29
N ILE A 147 -5.39 2.65 -9.41
CA ILE A 147 -5.92 2.16 -10.71
C ILE A 147 -6.30 0.68 -10.61
N GLY A 148 -5.47 -0.12 -9.96
CA GLY A 148 -5.72 -1.54 -9.70
C GLY A 148 -6.97 -1.75 -8.83
N ASP A 149 -7.04 -1.07 -7.70
CA ASP A 149 -8.12 -1.22 -6.71
C ASP A 149 -9.48 -0.77 -7.26
N PHE A 150 -9.52 0.38 -7.96
CA PHE A 150 -10.72 0.81 -8.67
C PHE A 150 -11.15 -0.23 -9.71
N GLY A 151 -10.20 -0.75 -10.50
CA GLY A 151 -10.46 -1.78 -11.51
C GLY A 151 -11.01 -3.06 -10.89
N LEU A 152 -10.39 -3.52 -9.81
CA LEU A 152 -10.77 -4.71 -9.08
C LEU A 152 -12.16 -4.60 -8.44
N LEU A 153 -12.45 -3.50 -7.72
CA LEU A 153 -13.75 -3.28 -7.11
C LEU A 153 -14.88 -3.15 -8.16
N LEU A 154 -14.59 -2.51 -9.30
CA LEU A 154 -15.51 -2.47 -10.45
C LEU A 154 -15.72 -3.85 -11.06
N ALA A 155 -14.66 -4.65 -11.25
CA ALA A 155 -14.74 -6.02 -11.76
C ALA A 155 -15.61 -6.91 -10.86
N LYS A 156 -15.48 -6.74 -9.54
CA LYS A 156 -16.33 -7.42 -8.54
C LYS A 156 -17.77 -6.86 -8.48
N GLY A 157 -18.16 -5.94 -9.36
CA GLY A 157 -19.51 -5.41 -9.50
C GLY A 157 -19.90 -4.35 -8.46
N MET A 158 -18.94 -3.67 -7.84
CA MET A 158 -19.24 -2.50 -7.02
C MET A 158 -19.65 -1.31 -7.93
N SER A 159 -20.64 -0.54 -7.52
CA SER A 159 -21.07 0.62 -8.30
C SER A 159 -20.01 1.74 -8.27
N ARG A 160 -19.85 2.48 -9.37
CA ARG A 160 -18.84 3.54 -9.53
C ARG A 160 -18.82 4.56 -8.40
N SER A 161 -20.01 4.98 -7.95
CA SER A 161 -20.14 5.93 -6.84
C SER A 161 -19.68 5.32 -5.50
N ARG A 162 -19.92 4.03 -5.28
CA ARG A 162 -19.41 3.35 -4.08
C ARG A 162 -17.89 3.15 -4.15
N VAL A 163 -17.36 2.75 -5.31
CA VAL A 163 -15.90 2.65 -5.52
C VAL A 163 -15.25 3.99 -5.20
N LEU A 164 -15.73 5.08 -5.77
CA LEU A 164 -15.20 6.41 -5.49
C LEU A 164 -15.30 6.78 -4.00
N LEU A 165 -16.45 6.52 -3.37
CA LEU A 165 -16.65 6.85 -1.96
C LEU A 165 -15.70 6.08 -1.04
N VAL A 166 -15.56 4.76 -1.24
CA VAL A 166 -14.71 3.95 -0.36
C VAL A 166 -13.24 4.30 -0.51
N ASN A 167 -12.77 4.58 -1.73
CA ASN A 167 -11.37 4.99 -1.93
C ASN A 167 -11.11 6.43 -1.43
N ILE A 168 -12.06 7.35 -1.53
CA ILE A 168 -11.94 8.67 -0.86
C ILE A 168 -11.83 8.49 0.68
N LEU A 169 -12.66 7.63 1.27
CA LEU A 169 -12.61 7.38 2.71
C LEU A 169 -11.31 6.68 3.12
N SER A 170 -10.80 5.77 2.29
CA SER A 170 -9.51 5.12 2.48
C SER A 170 -8.36 6.13 2.41
N ALA A 171 -8.31 6.96 1.37
CA ALA A 171 -7.30 8.00 1.21
C ALA A 171 -7.32 9.03 2.36
N LEU A 172 -8.48 9.31 2.97
CA LEU A 172 -8.55 10.15 4.16
C LEU A 172 -7.88 9.52 5.39
N ALA A 173 -7.77 8.18 5.45
CA ALA A 173 -7.05 7.52 6.53
C ALA A 173 -5.58 7.96 6.57
N THR A 174 -4.94 8.15 5.41
CA THR A 174 -3.57 8.71 5.31
C THR A 174 -3.45 10.04 6.04
N THR A 175 -4.36 10.98 5.79
CA THR A 175 -4.32 12.29 6.45
C THR A 175 -4.62 12.19 7.95
N VAL A 176 -5.61 11.39 8.34
CA VAL A 176 -5.98 11.23 9.76
C VAL A 176 -4.81 10.63 10.55
N THR A 177 -4.21 9.56 10.06
CA THR A 177 -3.08 8.92 10.74
C THR A 177 -1.82 9.78 10.72
N ALA A 178 -1.55 10.51 9.63
CA ALA A 178 -0.45 11.47 9.58
C ALA A 178 -0.59 12.54 10.66
N VAL A 179 -1.76 13.14 10.81
CA VAL A 179 -2.02 14.15 11.84
C VAL A 179 -1.89 13.55 13.24
N VAL A 180 -2.49 12.39 13.49
CA VAL A 180 -2.43 11.74 14.81
C VAL A 180 -0.98 11.39 15.17
N THR A 181 -0.24 10.77 14.26
CA THR A 181 1.16 10.38 14.47
C THR A 181 2.03 11.60 14.74
N TYR A 182 1.89 12.66 13.95
CA TYR A 182 2.64 13.90 14.14
C TYR A 182 2.34 14.55 15.51
N MET A 183 1.08 14.51 15.94
CA MET A 183 0.67 15.05 17.26
C MET A 183 1.19 14.21 18.44
N LEU A 184 1.43 12.91 18.26
CA LEU A 184 2.04 12.03 19.27
C LEU A 184 3.54 12.31 19.44
N GLY A 185 4.19 12.89 18.44
CA GLY A 185 5.50 13.53 18.56
C GLY A 185 6.71 12.60 18.72
N SER A 186 6.58 11.27 18.56
CA SER A 186 7.73 10.37 18.61
C SER A 186 7.53 9.12 17.75
N GLU A 187 8.51 8.81 16.90
CA GLU A 187 8.59 7.56 16.14
C GLU A 187 8.75 6.35 17.08
N ASP A 188 9.46 6.52 18.20
CA ASP A 188 9.72 5.47 19.19
C ASP A 188 8.45 4.96 19.88
N ALA A 189 7.35 5.73 19.86
CA ALA A 189 6.07 5.33 20.43
C ALA A 189 5.31 4.30 19.55
N LEU A 190 5.70 4.14 18.29
CA LEU A 190 5.03 3.29 17.32
C LEU A 190 5.93 2.11 16.93
N ALA A 191 5.40 0.91 17.04
CA ALA A 191 6.08 -0.30 16.56
C ALA A 191 6.02 -0.37 15.02
N LEU A 192 6.68 0.56 14.32
CA LEU A 192 6.58 0.75 12.86
C LEU A 192 6.86 -0.53 12.10
N GLY A 193 7.94 -1.25 12.44
CA GLY A 193 8.26 -2.51 11.78
C GLY A 193 7.17 -3.57 11.89
N ALA A 194 6.49 -3.65 13.05
CA ALA A 194 5.36 -4.55 13.23
C ALA A 194 4.13 -4.09 12.42
N LEU A 195 3.89 -2.79 12.30
CA LEU A 195 2.81 -2.24 11.50
C LEU A 195 3.04 -2.48 10.00
N PHE A 196 4.24 -2.22 9.50
CA PHE A 196 4.63 -2.54 8.12
C PHE A 196 4.49 -4.04 7.83
N GLY A 197 4.98 -4.90 8.74
CA GLY A 197 4.82 -6.34 8.62
C GLY A 197 3.35 -6.76 8.56
N LEU A 198 2.53 -6.25 9.48
CA LEU A 198 1.08 -6.55 9.55
C LEU A 198 0.36 -6.16 8.25
N SER A 199 0.62 -4.95 7.73
CA SER A 199 0.06 -4.48 6.46
C SER A 199 0.52 -5.35 5.29
N ALA A 200 1.81 -5.67 5.22
CA ALA A 200 2.33 -6.59 4.22
C ALA A 200 1.59 -7.94 4.25
N GLY A 201 1.30 -8.47 5.44
CA GLY A 201 0.52 -9.69 5.61
C GLY A 201 -0.91 -9.57 5.09
N PHE A 202 -1.57 -8.45 5.34
CA PHE A 202 -2.93 -8.20 4.84
C PHE A 202 -2.96 -8.15 3.31
N LEU A 203 -2.07 -7.36 2.70
CA LEU A 203 -2.00 -7.25 1.24
C LEU A 203 -1.59 -8.56 0.57
N LEU A 204 -0.68 -9.34 1.17
CA LEU A 204 -0.33 -10.69 0.70
C LEU A 204 -1.53 -11.61 0.72
N TYR A 205 -2.31 -11.59 1.80
CA TYR A 205 -3.51 -12.41 1.88
C TYR A 205 -4.47 -12.09 0.74
N ILE A 206 -4.80 -10.81 0.52
CA ILE A 206 -5.69 -10.38 -0.57
C ILE A 206 -5.13 -10.81 -1.93
N ALA A 207 -3.85 -10.55 -2.19
CA ALA A 207 -3.24 -10.88 -3.48
C ALA A 207 -3.27 -12.38 -3.78
N LEU A 208 -2.96 -13.22 -2.79
CA LEU A 208 -2.77 -14.66 -2.96
C LEU A 208 -4.05 -15.47 -2.79
N SER A 209 -4.98 -15.07 -1.92
CA SER A 209 -6.22 -15.82 -1.67
C SER A 209 -7.39 -15.39 -2.56
N ASP A 210 -7.43 -14.13 -2.96
CA ASP A 210 -8.54 -13.57 -3.74
C ASP A 210 -8.16 -13.33 -5.20
N ILE A 211 -7.15 -12.47 -5.42
CA ILE A 211 -6.90 -11.90 -6.75
C ILE A 211 -6.24 -12.92 -7.68
N ILE A 212 -5.20 -13.61 -7.23
CA ILE A 212 -4.50 -14.61 -8.07
C ILE A 212 -5.38 -15.79 -8.43
N PRO A 213 -6.18 -16.38 -7.54
CA PRO A 213 -7.17 -17.39 -7.91
C PRO A 213 -8.19 -16.89 -8.95
N GLU A 214 -8.70 -15.66 -8.79
CA GLU A 214 -9.62 -15.05 -9.76
C GLU A 214 -8.99 -14.91 -11.15
N ILE A 215 -7.71 -14.54 -11.24
CA ILE A 215 -6.96 -14.51 -12.51
C ILE A 215 -6.93 -15.89 -13.15
N HIS A 216 -6.63 -16.94 -12.38
CA HIS A 216 -6.59 -18.31 -12.89
C HIS A 216 -7.96 -18.83 -13.35
N GLU A 217 -9.02 -18.47 -12.63
CA GLU A 217 -10.39 -18.86 -12.99
C GLU A 217 -10.82 -18.24 -14.33
N HIS A 218 -10.42 -17.00 -14.60
CA HIS A 218 -10.74 -16.28 -15.83
C HIS A 218 -9.71 -16.45 -16.95
N ALA A 219 -8.70 -17.32 -16.77
CA ALA A 219 -7.68 -17.58 -17.77
C ALA A 219 -8.29 -18.25 -19.03
N PRO A 220 -7.93 -17.80 -20.25
CA PRO A 220 -8.47 -18.33 -21.48
C PRO A 220 -8.01 -19.76 -21.74
N LYS A 221 -8.93 -20.73 -21.67
CA LYS A 221 -8.66 -22.19 -21.75
C LYS A 221 -8.00 -22.69 -23.06
N LYS A 222 -7.90 -21.87 -24.12
CA LYS A 222 -7.44 -22.30 -25.45
C LYS A 222 -6.49 -21.35 -26.19
N ARG A 223 -5.93 -20.33 -25.52
CA ARG A 223 -5.01 -19.39 -26.16
C ARG A 223 -3.58 -19.62 -25.66
N LEU A 224 -2.64 -19.73 -26.61
CA LEU A 224 -1.21 -19.86 -26.31
C LEU A 224 -0.64 -18.57 -25.71
N PHE A 225 -1.28 -17.43 -25.96
CA PHE A 225 -0.89 -16.13 -25.45
C PHE A 225 -2.02 -15.52 -24.62
N ASP A 226 -1.71 -15.25 -23.36
CA ASP A 226 -2.58 -14.60 -22.40
C ASP A 226 -1.95 -13.28 -21.95
N TRP A 227 -2.76 -12.22 -21.87
CA TRP A 227 -2.32 -10.91 -21.43
C TRP A 227 -2.24 -10.80 -19.89
N GLN A 228 -2.91 -11.68 -19.15
CA GLN A 228 -2.97 -11.62 -17.70
C GLN A 228 -1.58 -11.69 -17.04
N PRO A 229 -0.68 -12.63 -17.37
CA PRO A 229 0.69 -12.64 -16.86
C PRO A 229 1.49 -11.39 -17.22
N VAL A 230 1.25 -10.84 -18.42
CA VAL A 230 1.91 -9.60 -18.86
C VAL A 230 1.47 -8.41 -18.04
N MET A 231 0.17 -8.31 -17.73
CA MET A 231 -0.36 -7.24 -16.89
C MET A 231 0.11 -7.34 -15.44
N LEU A 232 0.19 -8.55 -14.89
CA LEU A 232 0.76 -8.78 -13.56
C LEU A 232 2.22 -8.32 -13.51
N LEU A 233 3.05 -8.74 -14.48
CA LEU A 233 4.43 -8.29 -14.58
C LEU A 233 4.52 -6.77 -14.77
N LEU A 234 3.63 -6.18 -15.54
CA LEU A 234 3.57 -4.73 -15.72
C LEU A 234 3.26 -4.02 -14.39
N GLY A 235 2.33 -4.55 -13.60
CA GLY A 235 2.03 -4.04 -12.25
C GLY A 235 3.27 -4.07 -11.35
N VAL A 236 3.98 -5.21 -11.32
CA VAL A 236 5.24 -5.33 -10.55
C VAL A 236 6.27 -4.31 -11.02
N VAL A 237 6.48 -4.18 -12.34
CA VAL A 237 7.49 -3.27 -12.88
C VAL A 237 7.13 -1.81 -12.65
N VAL A 238 5.88 -1.41 -12.88
CA VAL A 238 5.45 -0.01 -12.75
C VAL A 238 5.55 0.44 -11.30
N VAL A 239 4.98 -0.34 -10.36
CA VAL A 239 5.04 0.00 -8.93
C VAL A 239 6.47 -0.13 -8.41
N GLY A 240 7.19 -1.18 -8.79
CA GLY A 240 8.60 -1.34 -8.40
C GLY A 240 9.50 -0.20 -8.89
N MET A 241 9.28 0.31 -10.11
CA MET A 241 9.99 1.50 -10.59
C MET A 241 9.58 2.76 -9.82
N ALA A 242 8.28 2.92 -9.52
CA ALA A 242 7.80 4.06 -8.74
C ALA A 242 8.42 4.07 -7.34
N ILE A 243 8.44 2.93 -6.64
CA ILE A 243 9.08 2.76 -5.33
C ILE A 243 10.59 3.02 -5.43
N SER A 244 11.28 2.43 -6.41
CA SER A 244 12.72 2.61 -6.58
C SER A 244 13.09 4.07 -6.89
N PHE A 245 12.29 4.73 -7.72
CA PHE A 245 12.46 6.15 -8.01
C PHE A 245 12.26 6.98 -6.74
N ALA A 246 11.23 6.66 -5.97
CA ALA A 246 10.93 7.30 -4.70
C ALA A 246 12.12 7.20 -3.73
N HIS A 247 12.62 6.00 -3.46
CA HIS A 247 13.77 5.78 -2.57
C HIS A 247 15.05 6.48 -3.07
N ALA A 248 15.31 6.49 -4.39
CA ALA A 248 16.50 7.15 -4.95
C ALA A 248 16.52 8.67 -4.71
N TYR A 249 15.36 9.30 -4.51
CA TYR A 249 15.26 10.74 -4.21
C TYR A 249 15.11 11.03 -2.71
N ILE A 250 14.85 10.02 -1.89
CA ILE A 250 14.57 10.16 -0.44
C ILE A 250 15.79 9.86 0.41
N GLU A 251 16.65 8.90 0.01
CA GLU A 251 17.89 8.65 0.77
C GLU A 251 18.87 9.81 0.56
N PRO A 252 19.12 10.66 1.59
CA PRO A 252 20.19 11.64 1.53
C PRO A 252 21.52 10.89 1.37
N ALA A 253 22.42 11.43 0.55
CA ALA A 253 23.77 10.92 0.35
C ALA A 253 24.65 10.91 1.64
N ASP A 254 24.08 11.31 2.77
CA ASP A 254 24.80 11.58 4.03
C ASP A 254 24.98 10.35 4.93
N ALA A 255 24.41 9.18 4.59
CA ALA A 255 24.56 7.96 5.42
C ALA A 255 25.94 7.28 5.29
N HIS A 256 26.79 7.71 4.37
CA HIS A 256 28.10 7.08 4.12
C HIS A 256 29.32 7.81 4.74
N GLU A 257 29.15 9.00 5.33
CA GLU A 257 30.32 9.75 5.87
C GLU A 257 30.66 9.46 7.34
N HIS A 258 29.79 8.82 8.12
CA HIS A 258 30.06 8.57 9.55
C HIS A 258 30.76 7.24 9.89
N SER A 259 31.09 6.39 8.90
CA SER A 259 31.75 5.11 9.18
C SER A 259 33.27 5.11 9.01
N HIS A 260 33.89 6.21 8.58
CA HIS A 260 35.33 6.26 8.32
C HIS A 260 36.17 7.01 9.38
N ASP A 261 35.58 7.75 10.31
CA ASP A 261 36.35 8.56 11.27
C ASP A 261 36.63 7.88 12.60
N THR A 262 36.11 6.67 12.89
CA THR A 262 36.33 5.98 14.17
C THR A 262 37.58 5.07 14.21
N HIS A 263 38.34 4.93 13.14
CA HIS A 263 39.52 4.07 13.11
C HIS A 263 40.88 4.80 13.09
N LEU A 264 40.93 6.12 13.21
CA LEU A 264 42.22 6.86 13.17
C LEU A 264 42.68 7.46 14.51
N GLU A 265 41.92 7.31 15.61
CA GLU A 265 42.34 7.84 16.92
C GLU A 265 43.00 6.78 17.89
N GLU A 266 43.09 5.52 17.52
CA GLU A 266 43.71 4.49 18.44
C GLU A 266 45.21 4.21 18.22
N HIS A 267 45.88 4.93 17.31
CA HIS A 267 47.33 4.67 17.04
C HIS A 267 48.28 5.82 17.38
N SER A 268 47.89 6.77 18.24
CA SER A 268 48.80 7.85 18.63
C SER A 268 49.13 7.95 20.13
N GLN A 269 48.96 6.84 20.87
CA GLN A 269 49.47 6.71 22.26
C GLN A 269 50.16 5.36 22.46
N GLU A 270 51.39 5.19 21.94
CA GLU A 270 52.46 4.38 22.45
C GLU A 270 53.81 5.06 22.19
#